data_4baff2a4b9cf5bb2a1650eebf4543422
#
_entry.id   4baff2a4b9cf5bb2a1650eebf4543422
#
_cell.length_a   1.000
_cell.length_b   1.000
_cell.length_c   1.000
_cell.angle_alpha   90.00
_cell.angle_beta   90.00
_cell.angle_gamma   90.00
#
_symmetry.space_group_name_H-M   'P 1'
#
loop_
_entity.id
_entity.type
_entity.pdbx_description
1 polymer ?
#
loop_
_entity_poly.entity_id
_entity_poly.type
_entity_poly.pdbx_seq_one_letter_code
_entity_poly.pdbx_strand_id
1 'polypeptide(L)'
;MERFAREQAPERAERTDTLVWGKNAVTELLKSGGAVDTVYLTDTMPQAVAGYYTALAKESGAVVKRVPGNKLQKMCGTPDHQGVAARAAEVEYAALDDLFRAAEARGEQPFLVLCDGVEDPHNLGAIVRSAYLCGAHGVVIPKRGGVGVTGTVMKASAGAAARLPIARVSNLAQAIRTIKEHNIFVYCADLGGAPLAKTDLSGPVALVLGSEGGGPGALTRKLCDA
;
A
#
# COMPACT_ATOMS: atom_id res chain seq x y z
N MET A 1 -31.69 31.56 31.43
CA MET A 1 -31.67 30.79 30.15
C MET A 1 -30.48 31.27 29.33
N GLU A 2 -29.30 30.75 29.60
CA GLU A 2 -28.07 31.06 28.86
C GLU A 2 -27.83 29.95 27.83
N ARG A 3 -27.83 30.36 26.55
CA ARG A 3 -27.48 29.50 25.42
C ARG A 3 -25.95 29.34 25.39
N PHE A 4 -25.47 28.18 25.74
CA PHE A 4 -24.08 27.77 25.46
C PHE A 4 -23.91 27.65 23.94
N ALA A 5 -23.27 28.64 23.32
CA ALA A 5 -22.73 28.52 21.98
C ALA A 5 -21.60 27.50 22.01
N ARG A 6 -21.78 26.32 21.36
CA ARG A 6 -20.70 25.41 21.06
C ARG A 6 -19.79 26.05 20.01
N GLU A 7 -18.67 26.54 20.48
CA GLU A 7 -17.54 26.93 19.66
C GLU A 7 -17.04 25.69 18.92
N GLN A 8 -17.27 25.67 17.60
CA GLN A 8 -16.70 24.64 16.73
C GLN A 8 -15.20 24.86 16.68
N ALA A 9 -14.44 23.95 17.29
CA ALA A 9 -12.99 23.92 17.13
C ALA A 9 -12.67 23.84 15.62
N PRO A 10 -11.69 24.62 15.12
CA PRO A 10 -11.32 24.56 13.72
C PRO A 10 -10.85 23.14 13.39
N GLU A 11 -11.45 22.60 12.31
CA GLU A 11 -11.03 21.34 11.68
C GLU A 11 -9.52 21.40 11.45
N ARG A 12 -8.76 20.64 12.25
CA ARG A 12 -7.32 20.52 12.08
C ARG A 12 -7.10 19.95 10.69
N ALA A 13 -6.63 20.80 9.78
CA ALA A 13 -6.10 20.35 8.50
C ALA A 13 -5.22 19.13 8.74
N GLU A 14 -5.53 18.02 8.09
CA GLU A 14 -4.71 16.80 8.16
C GLU A 14 -3.27 17.19 7.82
N ARG A 15 -2.41 17.17 8.83
CA ARG A 15 -0.98 17.43 8.65
C ARG A 15 -0.45 16.37 7.72
N THR A 16 -0.10 16.78 6.52
CA THR A 16 0.64 16.00 5.53
C THR A 16 2.11 15.89 5.94
N ASP A 17 2.37 15.41 7.14
CA ASP A 17 3.73 15.34 7.71
C ASP A 17 4.65 14.35 6.98
N THR A 18 4.15 13.66 5.95
CA THR A 18 4.89 12.68 5.15
C THR A 18 5.32 13.17 3.78
N LEU A 19 4.99 14.40 3.38
CA LEU A 19 5.37 14.94 2.08
C LEU A 19 6.61 15.82 2.20
N VAL A 20 7.70 15.39 1.61
CA VAL A 20 8.97 16.12 1.49
C VAL A 20 9.10 16.66 0.08
N TRP A 21 9.50 17.92 -0.11
CA TRP A 21 9.62 18.56 -1.42
C TRP A 21 10.93 19.33 -1.58
N GLY A 22 11.27 19.60 -2.83
CA GLY A 22 12.53 20.24 -3.22
C GLY A 22 13.63 19.22 -3.50
N LYS A 23 14.52 19.62 -4.43
CA LYS A 23 15.54 18.71 -4.99
C LYS A 23 16.45 18.10 -3.94
N ASN A 24 16.99 18.92 -3.04
CA ASN A 24 17.94 18.45 -2.02
C ASN A 24 17.26 17.53 -1.00
N ALA A 25 16.11 17.95 -0.45
CA ALA A 25 15.41 17.20 0.58
C ALA A 25 14.92 15.83 0.06
N VAL A 26 14.39 15.79 -1.17
CA VAL A 26 13.97 14.52 -1.79
C VAL A 26 15.15 13.62 -2.11
N THR A 27 16.28 14.19 -2.56
CA THR A 27 17.50 13.42 -2.81
C THR A 27 18.04 12.80 -1.52
N GLU A 28 18.10 13.56 -0.45
CA GLU A 28 18.53 13.07 0.88
C GLU A 28 17.61 11.95 1.38
N LEU A 29 16.31 12.16 1.30
CA LEU A 29 15.33 11.14 1.71
C LEU A 29 15.50 9.83 0.95
N LEU A 30 15.70 9.90 -0.38
CA LEU A 30 15.89 8.71 -1.22
C LEU A 30 17.25 8.01 -0.97
N LYS A 31 18.30 8.77 -0.62
CA LYS A 31 19.65 8.22 -0.38
C LYS A 31 19.85 7.72 1.05
N SER A 32 19.12 8.25 2.02
CA SER A 32 19.24 7.85 3.43
C SER A 32 18.65 6.47 3.74
N GLY A 33 18.03 5.81 2.74
CA GLY A 33 17.36 4.53 2.94
C GLY A 33 15.98 4.67 3.61
N GLY A 34 15.47 5.89 3.77
CA GLY A 34 14.12 6.14 4.28
C GLY A 34 13.06 5.48 3.39
N ALA A 35 12.04 4.88 4.00
CA ALA A 35 10.96 4.27 3.26
C ALA A 35 10.16 5.36 2.50
N VAL A 36 10.13 5.26 1.17
CA VAL A 36 9.44 6.20 0.29
C VAL A 36 8.35 5.47 -0.48
N ASP A 37 7.12 6.00 -0.41
CA ASP A 37 5.97 5.43 -1.10
C ASP A 37 5.91 5.89 -2.56
N THR A 38 5.96 7.20 -2.78
CA THR A 38 5.77 7.79 -4.11
C THR A 38 6.66 9.02 -4.29
N VAL A 39 7.34 9.11 -5.43
CA VAL A 39 8.02 10.31 -5.90
C VAL A 39 7.18 10.98 -6.97
N TYR A 40 6.83 12.23 -6.76
CA TYR A 40 6.09 13.07 -7.72
C TYR A 40 7.07 13.95 -8.47
N LEU A 41 7.00 13.93 -9.81
CA LEU A 41 7.79 14.77 -10.69
C LEU A 41 6.84 15.60 -11.56
N THR A 42 7.15 16.87 -11.78
CA THR A 42 6.34 17.67 -12.71
C THR A 42 6.51 17.18 -14.15
N ASP A 43 5.44 17.30 -14.95
CA ASP A 43 5.47 16.93 -16.38
C ASP A 43 6.51 17.75 -17.16
N THR A 44 6.77 18.99 -16.72
CA THR A 44 7.73 19.91 -17.33
C THR A 44 9.19 19.67 -16.93
N MET A 45 9.46 18.70 -16.03
CA MET A 45 10.82 18.41 -15.58
C MET A 45 11.68 17.88 -16.75
N PRO A 46 12.90 18.42 -16.96
CA PRO A 46 13.82 17.93 -17.99
C PRO A 46 14.09 16.43 -17.85
N GLN A 47 14.14 15.71 -18.98
CA GLN A 47 14.25 14.25 -19.02
C GLN A 47 15.45 13.71 -18.25
N ALA A 48 16.61 14.38 -18.33
CA ALA A 48 17.82 13.97 -17.60
C ALA A 48 17.62 14.01 -16.07
N VAL A 49 16.98 15.09 -15.56
CA VAL A 49 16.70 15.25 -14.13
C VAL A 49 15.64 14.25 -13.68
N ALA A 50 14.62 14.04 -14.50
CA ALA A 50 13.59 13.05 -14.21
C ALA A 50 14.16 11.62 -14.19
N GLY A 51 15.10 11.31 -15.10
CA GLY A 51 15.83 10.04 -15.13
C GLY A 51 16.59 9.79 -13.83
N TYR A 52 17.27 10.81 -13.31
CA TYR A 52 17.97 10.73 -12.03
C TYR A 52 17.04 10.35 -10.87
N TYR A 53 15.91 11.07 -10.69
CA TYR A 53 14.95 10.75 -9.64
C TYR A 53 14.25 9.42 -9.85
N THR A 54 14.06 9.02 -11.11
CA THR A 54 13.48 7.71 -11.42
C THR A 54 14.41 6.56 -11.00
N ALA A 55 15.73 6.73 -11.21
CA ALA A 55 16.73 5.76 -10.77
C ALA A 55 16.74 5.64 -9.24
N LEU A 56 16.85 6.76 -8.52
CA LEU A 56 16.82 6.77 -7.04
C LEU A 56 15.52 6.19 -6.49
N ALA A 57 14.37 6.53 -7.07
CA ALA A 57 13.08 5.99 -6.67
C ALA A 57 13.01 4.47 -6.89
N LYS A 58 13.63 3.96 -7.97
CA LYS A 58 13.69 2.51 -8.23
C LYS A 58 14.52 1.78 -7.18
N GLU A 59 15.66 2.34 -6.77
CA GLU A 59 16.50 1.79 -5.70
C GLU A 59 15.77 1.73 -4.36
N SER A 60 15.05 2.80 -3.99
CA SER A 60 14.24 2.85 -2.76
C SER A 60 12.90 2.09 -2.85
N GLY A 61 12.58 1.51 -4.01
CA GLY A 61 11.31 0.82 -4.23
C GLY A 61 10.09 1.73 -4.39
N ALA A 62 10.27 3.04 -4.46
CA ALA A 62 9.21 4.03 -4.61
C ALA A 62 8.58 4.02 -6.01
N VAL A 63 7.31 4.42 -6.08
CA VAL A 63 6.59 4.62 -7.36
C VAL A 63 6.81 6.05 -7.85
N VAL A 64 7.18 6.22 -9.14
CA VAL A 64 7.27 7.55 -9.74
C VAL A 64 5.94 7.90 -10.43
N LYS A 65 5.40 9.08 -10.11
CA LYS A 65 4.20 9.64 -10.75
C LYS A 65 4.53 11.01 -11.37
N ARG A 66 4.16 11.19 -12.65
CA ARG A 66 4.19 12.50 -13.29
C ARG A 66 2.90 13.25 -12.95
N VAL A 67 3.03 14.53 -12.62
CA VAL A 67 1.89 15.37 -12.27
C VAL A 67 2.08 16.80 -12.84
N PRO A 68 1.00 17.50 -13.18
CA PRO A 68 1.06 18.91 -13.52
C PRO A 68 1.63 19.76 -12.37
N GLY A 69 2.40 20.82 -12.70
CA GLY A 69 3.04 21.67 -11.70
C GLY A 69 2.06 22.30 -10.70
N ASN A 70 0.88 22.71 -11.15
CA ASN A 70 -0.17 23.24 -10.30
C ASN A 70 -0.73 22.22 -9.29
N LYS A 71 -0.75 20.92 -9.68
CA LYS A 71 -1.14 19.84 -8.77
C LYS A 71 -0.06 19.63 -7.71
N LEU A 72 1.22 19.63 -8.12
CA LEU A 72 2.33 19.49 -7.20
C LEU A 72 2.37 20.65 -6.19
N GLN A 73 2.17 21.90 -6.66
CA GLN A 73 2.07 23.08 -5.80
C GLN A 73 0.97 22.97 -4.75
N LYS A 74 -0.22 22.50 -5.15
CA LYS A 74 -1.32 22.25 -4.20
C LYS A 74 -0.97 21.20 -3.16
N MET A 75 -0.27 20.14 -3.57
CA MET A 75 0.17 19.07 -2.66
C MET A 75 1.20 19.56 -1.65
N CYS A 76 2.16 20.38 -2.08
CA CYS A 76 3.23 20.92 -1.23
C CYS A 76 2.81 22.15 -0.43
N GLY A 77 1.71 22.82 -0.78
CA GLY A 77 1.29 24.09 -0.19
C GLY A 77 2.19 25.28 -0.56
N THR A 78 3.15 25.10 -1.48
CA THR A 78 4.14 26.12 -1.87
C THR A 78 4.54 25.96 -3.33
N PRO A 79 4.89 27.06 -4.04
CA PRO A 79 5.48 26.98 -5.38
C PRO A 79 6.95 26.50 -5.38
N ASP A 80 7.64 26.52 -4.23
CA ASP A 80 9.08 26.26 -4.11
C ASP A 80 9.46 24.78 -4.16
N HIS A 81 8.57 23.92 -4.63
CA HIS A 81 8.78 22.47 -4.73
C HIS A 81 9.83 22.05 -5.76
N GLN A 82 10.35 22.99 -6.58
CA GLN A 82 11.42 22.73 -7.57
C GLN A 82 11.13 21.57 -8.55
N GLY A 83 9.85 21.26 -8.76
CA GLY A 83 9.39 20.21 -9.66
C GLY A 83 9.41 18.78 -9.06
N VAL A 84 9.79 18.60 -7.81
CA VAL A 84 9.86 17.28 -7.17
C VAL A 84 9.33 17.30 -5.75
N ALA A 85 8.59 16.24 -5.40
CA ALA A 85 8.21 15.91 -4.03
C ALA A 85 8.22 14.39 -3.84
N ALA A 86 8.41 13.94 -2.61
CA ALA A 86 8.35 12.54 -2.23
C ALA A 86 7.43 12.37 -1.02
N ARG A 87 6.61 11.34 -1.05
CA ARG A 87 5.83 10.93 0.11
C ARG A 87 6.57 9.81 0.82
N ALA A 88 6.98 10.05 2.06
CA ALA A 88 7.50 9.00 2.92
C ALA A 88 6.43 7.95 3.20
N ALA A 89 6.82 6.70 3.33
CA ALA A 89 5.91 5.64 3.75
C ALA A 89 5.67 5.74 5.27
N GLU A 90 4.44 5.46 5.67
CA GLU A 90 4.06 5.43 7.10
C GLU A 90 4.59 4.16 7.81
N VAL A 91 4.97 3.16 7.03
CA VAL A 91 5.51 1.88 7.49
C VAL A 91 6.68 1.45 6.62
N GLU A 92 7.58 0.68 7.18
CA GLU A 92 8.57 -0.07 6.42
C GLU A 92 7.89 -1.27 5.76
N TYR A 93 7.98 -1.37 4.43
CA TYR A 93 7.41 -2.50 3.70
C TYR A 93 8.32 -3.73 3.81
N ALA A 94 7.70 -4.85 4.16
CA ALA A 94 8.35 -6.14 4.21
C ALA A 94 8.65 -6.70 2.80
N ALA A 95 9.62 -7.59 2.67
CA ALA A 95 9.74 -8.46 1.51
C ALA A 95 8.67 -9.57 1.57
N LEU A 96 8.34 -10.17 0.41
CA LEU A 96 7.36 -11.27 0.38
C LEU A 96 7.79 -12.44 1.28
N ASP A 97 9.08 -12.76 1.29
CA ASP A 97 9.67 -13.83 2.10
C ASP A 97 9.54 -13.59 3.61
N ASP A 98 9.47 -12.33 4.04
CA ASP A 98 9.27 -12.00 5.45
C ASP A 98 7.90 -12.46 5.96
N LEU A 99 6.89 -12.50 5.06
CA LEU A 99 5.57 -12.99 5.40
C LEU A 99 5.57 -14.51 5.67
N PHE A 100 6.34 -15.27 4.90
CA PHE A 100 6.51 -16.72 5.14
C PHE A 100 7.27 -16.96 6.45
N ARG A 101 8.34 -16.19 6.68
CA ARG A 101 9.10 -16.24 7.95
C ARG A 101 8.25 -15.87 9.16
N ALA A 102 7.29 -14.96 9.01
CA ALA A 102 6.38 -14.62 10.10
C ALA A 102 5.46 -15.78 10.51
N ALA A 103 5.02 -16.61 9.56
CA ALA A 103 4.27 -17.84 9.85
C ALA A 103 5.16 -18.89 10.50
N GLU A 104 6.34 -19.13 9.94
CA GLU A 104 7.31 -20.08 10.46
C GLU A 104 7.73 -19.74 11.90
N ALA A 105 7.98 -18.47 12.20
CA ALA A 105 8.35 -18.01 13.53
C ALA A 105 7.24 -18.22 14.59
N ARG A 106 5.96 -18.32 14.16
CA ARG A 106 4.84 -18.67 15.03
C ARG A 106 4.57 -20.18 15.08
N GLY A 107 5.22 -20.98 14.26
CA GLY A 107 4.93 -22.40 14.09
C GLY A 107 3.53 -22.64 13.51
N GLU A 108 3.02 -21.70 12.73
CA GLU A 108 1.67 -21.70 12.16
C GLU A 108 1.71 -21.93 10.64
N GLN A 109 0.61 -22.41 10.08
CA GLN A 109 0.43 -22.46 8.64
C GLN A 109 0.27 -21.04 8.07
N PRO A 110 0.92 -20.70 6.94
CA PRO A 110 0.81 -19.39 6.35
C PRO A 110 -0.65 -18.99 6.04
N PHE A 111 -1.07 -17.83 6.53
CA PHE A 111 -2.29 -17.16 6.13
C PHE A 111 -1.94 -15.77 5.64
N LEU A 112 -2.12 -15.51 4.33
CA LEU A 112 -1.79 -14.25 3.67
C LEU A 112 -3.05 -13.62 3.07
N VAL A 113 -3.08 -12.29 2.99
CA VAL A 113 -4.12 -11.54 2.28
C VAL A 113 -3.49 -10.72 1.17
N LEU A 114 -3.99 -10.85 -0.06
CA LEU A 114 -3.53 -10.11 -1.21
C LEU A 114 -4.59 -9.12 -1.66
N CYS A 115 -4.20 -7.89 -1.94
CA CYS A 115 -5.09 -6.85 -2.45
C CYS A 115 -4.82 -6.61 -3.94
N ASP A 116 -5.83 -6.76 -4.78
CA ASP A 116 -5.74 -6.50 -6.23
C ASP A 116 -6.66 -5.33 -6.61
N GLY A 117 -6.08 -4.17 -6.88
CA GLY A 117 -6.85 -2.99 -7.28
C GLY A 117 -7.59 -2.27 -6.14
N VAL A 118 -7.19 -2.47 -4.89
CA VAL A 118 -7.74 -1.72 -3.75
C VAL A 118 -7.13 -0.31 -3.72
N GLU A 119 -7.89 0.69 -4.13
CA GLU A 119 -7.42 2.08 -4.29
C GLU A 119 -7.85 2.99 -3.15
N ASP A 120 -8.94 2.68 -2.46
CA ASP A 120 -9.40 3.45 -1.31
C ASP A 120 -8.59 3.11 -0.04
N PRO A 121 -7.97 4.11 0.61
CA PRO A 121 -7.21 3.90 1.83
C PRO A 121 -8.06 3.42 3.02
N HIS A 122 -9.35 3.75 3.07
CA HIS A 122 -10.24 3.24 4.11
C HIS A 122 -10.48 1.74 3.94
N ASN A 123 -10.69 1.28 2.70
CA ASN A 123 -10.87 -0.13 2.39
C ASN A 123 -9.60 -0.92 2.68
N LEU A 124 -8.42 -0.42 2.26
CA LEU A 124 -7.16 -1.08 2.61
C LEU A 124 -6.97 -1.14 4.14
N GLY A 125 -7.27 -0.06 4.86
CA GLY A 125 -7.17 -0.04 6.32
C GLY A 125 -8.10 -1.05 6.99
N ALA A 126 -9.33 -1.20 6.51
CA ALA A 126 -10.29 -2.19 6.99
C ALA A 126 -9.81 -3.63 6.71
N ILE A 127 -9.27 -3.89 5.52
CA ILE A 127 -8.69 -5.19 5.14
C ILE A 127 -7.52 -5.54 6.08
N VAL A 128 -6.56 -4.62 6.24
CA VAL A 128 -5.39 -4.83 7.12
C VAL A 128 -5.81 -5.10 8.56
N ARG A 129 -6.79 -4.34 9.08
CA ARG A 129 -7.34 -4.56 10.42
C ARG A 129 -7.97 -5.94 10.56
N SER A 130 -8.80 -6.33 9.61
CA SER A 130 -9.46 -7.64 9.61
C SER A 130 -8.44 -8.77 9.50
N ALA A 131 -7.47 -8.66 8.57
CA ALA A 131 -6.39 -9.62 8.41
C ALA A 131 -5.61 -9.81 9.72
N TYR A 132 -5.24 -8.70 10.38
CA TYR A 132 -4.55 -8.74 11.66
C TYR A 132 -5.36 -9.45 12.76
N LEU A 133 -6.64 -9.13 12.87
CA LEU A 133 -7.53 -9.73 13.88
C LEU A 133 -7.81 -11.22 13.60
N CYS A 134 -7.82 -11.63 12.33
CA CYS A 134 -7.97 -13.03 11.92
C CYS A 134 -6.66 -13.83 11.99
N GLY A 135 -5.55 -13.25 12.46
CA GLY A 135 -4.27 -13.93 12.63
C GLY A 135 -3.47 -14.08 11.35
N ALA A 136 -3.74 -13.29 10.29
CA ALA A 136 -2.91 -13.32 9.08
C ALA A 136 -1.44 -13.00 9.40
N HIS A 137 -0.53 -13.56 8.61
CA HIS A 137 0.91 -13.39 8.74
C HIS A 137 1.43 -12.22 7.92
N GLY A 138 0.62 -11.71 6.98
CA GLY A 138 0.94 -10.52 6.23
C GLY A 138 -0.09 -10.18 5.17
N VAL A 139 0.04 -8.94 4.67
CA VAL A 139 -0.75 -8.43 3.55
C VAL A 139 0.17 -8.11 2.38
N VAL A 140 -0.24 -8.46 1.17
CA VAL A 140 0.47 -8.14 -0.07
C VAL A 140 -0.31 -7.11 -0.84
N ILE A 141 0.34 -5.99 -1.18
CA ILE A 141 -0.25 -4.91 -1.98
C ILE A 141 0.59 -4.64 -3.23
N PRO A 142 -0.01 -4.23 -4.34
CA PRO A 142 0.74 -3.87 -5.54
C PRO A 142 1.37 -2.47 -5.41
N LYS A 143 2.52 -2.25 -6.06
CA LYS A 143 3.15 -0.91 -6.18
C LYS A 143 2.34 0.03 -7.07
N ARG A 144 1.56 -0.50 -8.02
CA ARG A 144 0.74 0.23 -8.97
C ARG A 144 -0.65 -0.37 -9.03
N GLY A 145 -1.68 0.46 -9.27
CA GLY A 145 -3.06 0.00 -9.30
C GLY A 145 -3.63 -0.32 -7.91
N GLY A 146 -3.10 0.31 -6.89
CA GLY A 146 -3.59 0.21 -5.51
C GLY A 146 -3.03 1.33 -4.65
N VAL A 147 -3.59 1.52 -3.48
CA VAL A 147 -3.12 2.50 -2.49
C VAL A 147 -2.00 1.89 -1.64
N GLY A 148 -0.98 2.69 -1.31
CA GLY A 148 0.02 2.34 -0.31
C GLY A 148 -0.46 2.63 1.12
N VAL A 149 0.36 2.29 2.11
CA VAL A 149 0.06 2.59 3.52
C VAL A 149 0.29 4.09 3.76
N THR A 150 -0.81 4.80 3.96
CA THR A 150 -0.85 6.24 4.25
C THR A 150 -1.33 6.47 5.68
N GLY A 151 -1.25 7.69 6.20
CA GLY A 151 -1.82 8.06 7.50
C GLY A 151 -3.31 7.70 7.63
N THR A 152 -4.07 7.78 6.53
CA THR A 152 -5.48 7.33 6.48
C THR A 152 -5.59 5.82 6.68
N VAL A 153 -4.72 5.01 6.04
CA VAL A 153 -4.67 3.56 6.22
C VAL A 153 -4.29 3.22 7.66
N MET A 154 -3.29 3.91 8.23
CA MET A 154 -2.89 3.74 9.63
C MET A 154 -4.06 3.97 10.58
N LYS A 155 -4.82 5.04 10.37
CA LYS A 155 -5.99 5.40 11.18
C LYS A 155 -7.14 4.40 10.97
N ALA A 156 -7.47 4.07 9.72
CA ALA A 156 -8.55 3.14 9.39
C ALA A 156 -8.27 1.70 9.88
N SER A 157 -7.00 1.30 9.86
CA SER A 157 -6.58 0.00 10.42
C SER A 157 -6.49 -0.03 11.95
N ALA A 158 -6.79 1.07 12.64
CA ALA A 158 -6.59 1.21 14.09
C ALA A 158 -5.16 0.84 14.54
N GLY A 159 -4.16 1.15 13.72
CA GLY A 159 -2.74 0.87 13.98
C GLY A 159 -2.30 -0.56 13.63
N ALA A 160 -3.18 -1.42 13.11
CA ALA A 160 -2.82 -2.78 12.70
C ALA A 160 -1.74 -2.78 11.60
N ALA A 161 -1.74 -1.76 10.71
CA ALA A 161 -0.75 -1.62 9.65
C ALA A 161 0.69 -1.42 10.14
N ALA A 162 0.90 -1.01 11.39
CA ALA A 162 2.23 -0.93 12.01
C ALA A 162 2.68 -2.26 12.64
N ARG A 163 1.80 -3.26 12.73
CA ARG A 163 2.05 -4.52 13.44
C ARG A 163 2.04 -5.72 12.51
N LEU A 164 1.23 -5.69 11.47
CA LEU A 164 1.13 -6.74 10.47
C LEU A 164 2.10 -6.45 9.34
N PRO A 165 3.03 -7.36 8.99
CA PRO A 165 3.93 -7.18 7.86
C PRO A 165 3.15 -6.93 6.56
N ILE A 166 3.52 -5.88 5.82
CA ILE A 166 2.90 -5.53 4.55
C ILE A 166 3.96 -5.57 3.46
N ALA A 167 3.85 -6.53 2.54
CA ALA A 167 4.73 -6.63 1.40
C ALA A 167 4.18 -5.82 0.22
N ARG A 168 5.05 -5.00 -0.40
CA ARG A 168 4.69 -4.19 -1.55
C ARG A 168 5.38 -4.67 -2.81
N VAL A 169 4.62 -5.31 -3.69
CA VAL A 169 5.16 -6.02 -4.85
C VAL A 169 4.98 -5.24 -6.16
N SER A 170 5.95 -5.34 -7.06
CA SER A 170 5.85 -4.71 -8.39
C SER A 170 4.96 -5.49 -9.36
N ASN A 171 4.78 -6.80 -9.12
CA ASN A 171 3.99 -7.69 -9.96
C ASN A 171 3.23 -8.69 -9.07
N LEU A 172 1.92 -8.47 -8.92
CA LEU A 172 1.06 -9.31 -8.10
C LEU A 172 0.94 -10.74 -8.66
N ALA A 173 0.89 -10.88 -9.99
CA ALA A 173 0.84 -12.18 -10.63
C ALA A 173 2.10 -13.02 -10.34
N GLN A 174 3.27 -12.39 -10.30
CA GLN A 174 4.50 -13.09 -9.89
C GLN A 174 4.48 -13.45 -8.41
N ALA A 175 3.99 -12.55 -7.54
CA ALA A 175 3.85 -12.84 -6.11
C ALA A 175 2.92 -14.05 -5.87
N ILE A 176 1.80 -14.15 -6.60
CA ILE A 176 0.90 -15.31 -6.53
C ILE A 176 1.64 -16.60 -6.92
N ARG A 177 2.44 -16.58 -7.99
CA ARG A 177 3.22 -17.77 -8.38
C ARG A 177 4.21 -18.17 -7.29
N THR A 178 4.96 -17.21 -6.75
CA THR A 178 5.89 -17.48 -5.64
C THR A 178 5.16 -18.04 -4.42
N ILE A 179 3.99 -17.51 -4.05
CA ILE A 179 3.16 -18.03 -2.96
C ILE A 179 2.76 -19.50 -3.23
N LYS A 180 2.38 -19.83 -4.46
CA LYS A 180 2.04 -21.21 -4.85
C LYS A 180 3.24 -22.15 -4.82
N GLU A 181 4.44 -21.67 -5.16
CA GLU A 181 5.71 -22.42 -5.04
C GLU A 181 6.01 -22.82 -3.57
N HIS A 182 5.48 -22.05 -2.60
CA HIS A 182 5.51 -22.41 -1.17
C HIS A 182 4.37 -23.34 -0.73
N ASN A 183 3.65 -23.96 -1.67
CA ASN A 183 2.51 -24.86 -1.43
C ASN A 183 1.36 -24.18 -0.65
N ILE A 184 1.18 -22.88 -0.84
CA ILE A 184 0.08 -22.11 -0.26
C ILE A 184 -1.05 -22.06 -1.28
N PHE A 185 -2.25 -22.50 -0.90
CA PHE A 185 -3.42 -22.50 -1.77
C PHE A 185 -4.00 -21.07 -1.86
N VAL A 186 -4.22 -20.60 -3.08
CA VAL A 186 -4.63 -19.22 -3.35
C VAL A 186 -6.11 -19.17 -3.72
N TYR A 187 -6.91 -18.63 -2.83
CA TYR A 187 -8.35 -18.38 -3.04
C TYR A 187 -8.59 -16.98 -3.58
N CYS A 188 -9.57 -16.86 -4.47
CA CYS A 188 -10.04 -15.60 -5.02
C CYS A 188 -11.44 -15.28 -4.49
N ALA A 189 -11.58 -14.22 -3.68
CA ALA A 189 -12.89 -13.75 -3.26
C ALA A 189 -13.57 -13.01 -4.41
N ASP A 190 -14.59 -13.62 -5.02
CA ASP A 190 -15.30 -13.07 -6.16
C ASP A 190 -16.81 -13.39 -6.09
N LEU A 191 -17.60 -12.61 -6.83
CA LEU A 191 -19.03 -12.85 -6.99
C LEU A 191 -19.26 -14.14 -7.81
N GLY A 192 -20.15 -15.00 -7.34
CA GLY A 192 -20.44 -16.27 -8.00
C GLY A 192 -19.54 -17.43 -7.61
N GLY A 193 -18.57 -17.22 -6.72
CA GLY A 193 -17.77 -18.27 -6.12
C GLY A 193 -18.55 -19.15 -5.13
N ALA A 194 -17.90 -20.20 -4.62
CA ALA A 194 -18.46 -21.03 -3.55
C ALA A 194 -18.67 -20.22 -2.27
N PRO A 195 -19.77 -20.43 -1.51
CA PRO A 195 -19.96 -19.80 -0.22
C PRO A 195 -18.81 -20.13 0.74
N LEU A 196 -18.32 -19.14 1.50
CA LEU A 196 -17.23 -19.32 2.47
C LEU A 196 -17.46 -20.51 3.43
N ALA A 197 -18.69 -20.68 3.90
CA ALA A 197 -19.06 -21.78 4.81
C ALA A 197 -18.95 -23.19 4.17
N LYS A 198 -18.77 -23.29 2.85
CA LYS A 198 -18.58 -24.52 2.09
C LYS A 198 -17.17 -24.67 1.51
N THR A 199 -16.30 -23.70 1.80
CA THR A 199 -14.92 -23.68 1.31
C THR A 199 -13.99 -24.17 2.40
N ASP A 200 -13.17 -25.17 2.08
CA ASP A 200 -12.16 -25.66 3.01
C ASP A 200 -10.96 -24.69 2.99
N LEU A 201 -10.79 -23.95 4.07
CA LEU A 201 -9.68 -23.01 4.30
C LEU A 201 -8.65 -23.60 5.28
N SER A 202 -8.66 -24.90 5.52
CA SER A 202 -7.63 -25.56 6.33
C SER A 202 -6.27 -25.59 5.58
N GLY A 203 -5.18 -25.53 6.35
CA GLY A 203 -3.83 -25.54 5.79
C GLY A 203 -3.31 -24.13 5.38
N PRO A 204 -2.22 -24.10 4.57
CA PRO A 204 -1.62 -22.86 4.09
C PRO A 204 -2.54 -22.14 3.09
N VAL A 205 -2.92 -20.90 3.38
CA VAL A 205 -3.93 -20.16 2.61
C VAL A 205 -3.46 -18.75 2.26
N ALA A 206 -3.75 -18.35 1.05
CA ALA A 206 -3.71 -16.94 0.62
C ALA A 206 -5.07 -16.54 0.06
N LEU A 207 -5.62 -15.42 0.55
CA LEU A 207 -6.92 -14.89 0.12
C LEU A 207 -6.70 -13.62 -0.71
N VAL A 208 -7.16 -13.63 -1.96
CA VAL A 208 -7.13 -12.45 -2.84
C VAL A 208 -8.44 -11.70 -2.74
N LEU A 209 -8.34 -10.41 -2.43
CA LEU A 209 -9.44 -9.45 -2.40
C LEU A 209 -9.25 -8.44 -3.53
N GLY A 210 -10.28 -8.21 -4.32
CA GLY A 210 -10.26 -7.29 -5.44
C GLY A 210 -10.74 -5.88 -5.12
N SER A 211 -10.81 -5.05 -6.17
CA SER A 211 -11.37 -3.70 -6.08
C SER A 211 -12.88 -3.73 -5.79
N GLU A 212 -13.38 -2.65 -5.16
CA GLU A 212 -14.81 -2.44 -4.98
C GLU A 212 -15.51 -2.31 -6.33
N GLY A 213 -16.50 -3.15 -6.58
CA GLY A 213 -17.27 -3.17 -7.84
C GLY A 213 -16.66 -3.96 -8.99
N GLY A 214 -15.32 -4.05 -9.12
CA GLY A 214 -14.66 -4.79 -10.21
C GLY A 214 -14.17 -6.18 -9.82
N GLY A 215 -14.00 -6.41 -8.51
CA GLY A 215 -13.37 -7.63 -8.02
C GLY A 215 -11.89 -7.72 -8.40
N PRO A 216 -11.27 -8.89 -8.27
CA PRO A 216 -9.91 -9.16 -8.71
C PRO A 216 -9.78 -9.12 -10.25
N GLY A 217 -8.60 -8.73 -10.75
CA GLY A 217 -8.34 -8.69 -12.19
C GLY A 217 -8.39 -10.07 -12.86
N ALA A 218 -8.67 -10.09 -14.16
CA ALA A 218 -8.84 -11.35 -14.93
C ALA A 218 -7.59 -12.26 -14.86
N LEU A 219 -6.39 -11.68 -14.85
CA LEU A 219 -5.15 -12.46 -14.71
C LEU A 219 -5.01 -13.04 -13.30
N THR A 220 -5.32 -12.25 -12.28
CA THR A 220 -5.29 -12.67 -10.88
C THR A 220 -6.23 -13.85 -10.66
N ARG A 221 -7.48 -13.75 -11.14
CA ARG A 221 -8.46 -14.86 -11.07
C ARG A 221 -7.92 -16.15 -11.69
N LYS A 222 -7.30 -16.06 -12.88
CA LYS A 222 -6.73 -17.24 -13.56
C LYS A 222 -5.55 -17.90 -12.82
N LEU A 223 -4.86 -17.15 -11.97
CA LEU A 223 -3.72 -17.64 -11.22
C LEU A 223 -4.11 -18.25 -9.88
N CYS A 224 -5.28 -17.89 -9.35
CA CYS A 224 -5.82 -18.49 -8.13
C CYS A 224 -6.21 -19.96 -8.38
N ASP A 225 -6.25 -20.73 -7.30
CA ASP A 225 -6.60 -22.15 -7.34
C ASP A 225 -8.12 -22.35 -7.27
N ALA A 226 -8.82 -21.42 -6.60
CA ALA A 226 -10.28 -21.41 -6.49
C ALA A 226 -10.81 -19.99 -6.29
#